data_36145c2b378e6ad8721eb77b8274df7d
#
_entry.id   36145c2b378e6ad8721eb77b8274df7d
#
_cell.length_a   1.000
_cell.length_b   1.000
_cell.length_c   1.000
_cell.angle_alpha   90.00
_cell.angle_beta   90.00
_cell.angle_gamma   90.00
#
_symmetry.space_group_name_H-M   'P 1'
#
loop_
_entity.id
_entity.type
_entity.pdbx_description
1 polymer ?
#
loop_
_entity_poly.entity_id
_entity_poly.type
_entity_poly.pdbx_seq_one_letter_code
_entity_poly.pdbx_strand_id
1 'polypeptide(L)'
;MDEGDEEAPRRRRIGRGWRIALIAIAAVAVLLSLINASWLAPRPPGRLTVVANRGIAVPFDHKRLKATDCTATRIRPPGDNPYIENTLPSLYRAAKTGADAVAVQVAPTRDGQMVVFHDWTVDCRTDGHGAVRDLTLAEIKKLDAGYGYTADGGRTFPFRGKGVGAIPTVEEVLRELPRTKVVFVFKSKDPAEADALVAALHRAGVPIDDRFGFQGPADVGRRLRQLVPGAWFIDPEGPKACLKDYVKFGWTGFVPGSCRNTTVVVPLNYRWTLWGWPYRFLDRMAKANTRVVIWGRYADGNIAGLDRPEQYGEVPADFHGWLWVDDFYTMGPALQR
;
A
#
# COMPACT_ATOMS: atom_id res chain seq x y z
N MET A 1 61.31 -7.27 54.18
CA MET A 1 60.48 -8.09 53.28
C MET A 1 59.09 -8.03 53.88
N ASP A 2 58.31 -7.15 53.41
CA ASP A 2 56.95 -6.90 53.89
C ASP A 2 56.01 -7.54 52.84
N GLU A 3 55.46 -8.69 53.18
CA GLU A 3 54.51 -9.38 52.33
C GLU A 3 53.15 -8.73 52.51
N GLY A 4 52.78 -7.85 51.57
CA GLY A 4 51.47 -7.23 51.54
C GLY A 4 50.38 -8.26 51.24
N ASP A 5 49.57 -8.55 52.23
CA ASP A 5 48.32 -9.33 52.05
C ASP A 5 47.35 -8.61 51.11
N GLU A 6 47.29 -9.08 49.89
CA GLU A 6 46.34 -8.66 48.90
C GLU A 6 44.94 -9.23 49.24
N GLU A 7 44.13 -8.45 49.93
CA GLU A 7 42.75 -8.80 50.34
C GLU A 7 41.87 -8.99 49.09
N ALA A 8 41.54 -10.23 48.75
CA ALA A 8 40.69 -10.59 47.64
C ALA A 8 39.30 -9.88 47.74
N PRO A 9 38.77 -9.32 46.65
CA PRO A 9 37.53 -8.49 46.71
C PRO A 9 36.34 -9.35 47.22
N ARG A 10 35.78 -8.97 48.35
CA ARG A 10 34.59 -9.58 48.95
C ARG A 10 33.42 -9.51 47.94
N ARG A 11 33.07 -10.62 47.27
CA ARG A 11 31.86 -10.76 46.46
C ARG A 11 30.63 -10.49 47.33
N ARG A 12 29.97 -9.32 47.13
CA ARG A 12 28.72 -8.98 47.81
C ARG A 12 27.67 -10.06 47.46
N ARG A 13 27.26 -10.87 48.42
CA ARG A 13 26.18 -11.84 48.24
C ARG A 13 24.86 -11.09 48.04
N ILE A 14 24.23 -11.28 46.90
CA ILE A 14 22.90 -10.75 46.61
C ILE A 14 21.92 -11.28 47.67
N GLY A 15 21.24 -10.39 48.37
CA GLY A 15 20.28 -10.75 49.42
C GLY A 15 19.12 -11.59 48.90
N ARG A 16 18.48 -12.39 49.72
CA ARG A 16 17.35 -13.28 49.35
C ARG A 16 16.22 -12.53 48.61
N GLY A 17 15.86 -11.32 49.09
CA GLY A 17 14.85 -10.48 48.45
C GLY A 17 15.21 -10.09 47.01
N TRP A 18 16.46 -9.71 46.75
CA TRP A 18 16.95 -9.39 45.41
C TRP A 18 16.95 -10.60 44.47
N ARG A 19 17.23 -11.80 44.99
CA ARG A 19 17.17 -13.04 44.18
C ARG A 19 15.74 -13.34 43.75
N ILE A 20 14.75 -13.18 44.66
CA ILE A 20 13.34 -13.38 44.36
C ILE A 20 12.87 -12.35 43.31
N ALA A 21 13.23 -11.08 43.47
CA ALA A 21 12.90 -10.02 42.51
C ALA A 21 13.49 -10.32 41.11
N LEU A 22 14.74 -10.75 41.04
CA LEU A 22 15.37 -11.11 39.74
C LEU A 22 14.70 -12.32 39.10
N ILE A 23 14.32 -13.34 39.87
CA ILE A 23 13.59 -14.50 39.35
C ILE A 23 12.22 -14.08 38.81
N ALA A 24 11.49 -13.22 39.53
CA ALA A 24 10.19 -12.70 39.09
C ALA A 24 10.32 -11.89 37.79
N ILE A 25 11.33 -11.01 37.70
CA ILE A 25 11.60 -10.23 36.48
C ILE A 25 11.95 -11.17 35.33
N ALA A 26 12.80 -12.18 35.57
CA ALA A 26 13.16 -13.16 34.55
C ALA A 26 11.93 -13.96 34.07
N ALA A 27 11.07 -14.40 35.02
CA ALA A 27 9.84 -15.11 34.69
C ALA A 27 8.89 -14.25 33.82
N VAL A 28 8.72 -12.97 34.17
CA VAL A 28 7.94 -12.02 33.38
C VAL A 28 8.56 -11.82 32.00
N ALA A 29 9.88 -11.63 31.92
CA ALA A 29 10.57 -11.48 30.63
C ALA A 29 10.40 -12.72 29.72
N VAL A 30 10.51 -13.91 30.31
CA VAL A 30 10.26 -15.18 29.57
C VAL A 30 8.81 -15.24 29.10
N LEU A 31 7.85 -14.94 29.96
CA LEU A 31 6.43 -14.93 29.60
C LEU A 31 6.15 -13.97 28.45
N LEU A 32 6.64 -12.73 28.53
CA LEU A 32 6.48 -11.74 27.47
C LEU A 32 7.17 -12.15 26.16
N SER A 33 8.33 -12.80 26.26
CA SER A 33 9.02 -13.36 25.11
C SER A 33 8.20 -14.46 24.44
N LEU A 34 7.60 -15.36 25.21
CA LEU A 34 6.74 -16.45 24.72
C LEU A 34 5.45 -15.91 24.10
N ILE A 35 4.81 -14.90 24.72
CA ILE A 35 3.62 -14.23 24.19
C ILE A 35 3.90 -13.64 22.80
N ASN A 36 5.12 -13.12 22.60
CA ASN A 36 5.54 -12.50 21.34
C ASN A 36 6.37 -13.42 20.44
N ALA A 37 6.58 -14.66 20.82
CA ALA A 37 7.34 -15.60 20.00
C ALA A 37 6.64 -15.89 18.67
N SER A 38 7.21 -15.37 17.59
CA SER A 38 6.65 -15.51 16.24
C SER A 38 6.58 -16.98 15.81
N TRP A 39 7.60 -17.76 16.15
CA TRP A 39 7.71 -19.18 15.79
C TRP A 39 6.71 -20.09 16.51
N LEU A 40 6.07 -19.63 17.59
CA LEU A 40 4.98 -20.32 18.27
C LEU A 40 3.59 -20.00 17.69
N ALA A 41 3.49 -19.04 16.78
CA ALA A 41 2.22 -18.69 16.17
C ALA A 41 1.90 -19.59 14.98
N PRO A 42 0.62 -19.90 14.73
CA PRO A 42 0.22 -20.55 13.49
C PRO A 42 0.57 -19.68 12.29
N ARG A 43 0.93 -20.32 11.19
CA ARG A 43 1.10 -19.60 9.92
C ARG A 43 -0.28 -19.23 9.39
N PRO A 44 -0.51 -17.98 8.94
CA PRO A 44 -1.80 -17.57 8.41
C PRO A 44 -2.15 -18.44 7.18
N PRO A 45 -3.39 -18.87 7.03
CA PRO A 45 -3.84 -19.52 5.81
C PRO A 45 -3.96 -18.50 4.68
N GLY A 46 -3.90 -18.99 3.42
CA GLY A 46 -4.11 -18.15 2.24
C GLY A 46 -2.92 -18.11 1.30
N ARG A 47 -2.92 -17.13 0.42
CA ARG A 47 -1.82 -16.87 -0.52
C ARG A 47 -1.46 -15.39 -0.54
N LEU A 48 -0.26 -15.09 -0.98
CA LEU A 48 0.16 -13.73 -1.29
C LEU A 48 -0.74 -13.16 -2.39
N THR A 49 -1.24 -11.94 -2.18
CA THR A 49 -1.95 -11.15 -3.18
C THR A 49 -1.09 -9.97 -3.59
N VAL A 50 -0.62 -9.98 -4.82
CA VAL A 50 0.24 -8.92 -5.36
C VAL A 50 -0.60 -7.87 -6.04
N VAL A 51 -0.45 -6.62 -5.60
CA VAL A 51 -1.15 -5.45 -6.16
C VAL A 51 -0.17 -4.65 -7.02
N ALA A 52 -0.45 -4.51 -8.31
CA ALA A 52 0.25 -3.59 -9.19
C ALA A 52 -0.41 -2.20 -9.10
N ASN A 53 0.29 -1.24 -8.48
CA ASN A 53 -0.21 0.13 -8.38
C ASN A 53 -0.08 0.84 -9.73
N ARG A 54 -1.21 1.31 -10.25
CA ARG A 54 -1.32 1.97 -11.56
C ARG A 54 -0.99 1.04 -12.75
N GLY A 55 -1.07 -0.29 -12.53
CA GLY A 55 -0.63 -1.29 -13.50
C GLY A 55 0.90 -1.37 -13.62
N ILE A 56 1.43 -1.32 -14.84
CA ILE A 56 2.85 -1.11 -15.08
C ILE A 56 3.11 0.39 -15.19
N ALA A 57 3.74 0.94 -14.17
CA ALA A 57 4.10 2.35 -14.08
C ALA A 57 5.62 2.53 -14.21
N VAL A 58 6.05 3.72 -14.58
CA VAL A 58 7.45 4.11 -14.44
C VAL A 58 7.64 4.72 -13.05
N PRO A 59 8.59 4.23 -12.25
CA PRO A 59 8.87 4.79 -10.94
C PRO A 59 9.32 6.24 -11.02
N PHE A 60 9.02 7.02 -9.99
CA PHE A 60 9.48 8.40 -9.87
C PHE A 60 10.21 8.64 -8.55
N ASP A 61 10.90 9.77 -8.43
CA ASP A 61 11.60 10.15 -7.20
C ASP A 61 10.61 10.64 -6.14
N HIS A 62 10.56 9.94 -5.01
CA HIS A 62 9.69 10.23 -3.87
C HIS A 62 10.29 11.24 -2.87
N LYS A 63 11.53 11.70 -3.07
CA LYS A 63 12.18 12.62 -2.13
C LYS A 63 11.45 13.96 -2.05
N ARG A 64 11.07 14.34 -0.82
CA ARG A 64 10.40 15.62 -0.52
C ARG A 64 9.17 15.88 -1.39
N LEU A 65 8.46 14.80 -1.78
CA LEU A 65 7.30 14.88 -2.64
C LEU A 65 6.15 15.58 -1.91
N LYS A 66 5.60 16.63 -2.53
CA LYS A 66 4.37 17.29 -2.08
C LYS A 66 3.17 16.74 -2.86
N ALA A 67 1.98 16.83 -2.29
CA ALA A 67 0.75 16.35 -2.92
C ALA A 67 0.43 17.04 -4.27
N THR A 68 0.99 18.24 -4.50
CA THR A 68 0.80 19.04 -5.71
C THR A 68 1.91 18.85 -6.74
N ASP A 69 2.96 18.08 -6.42
CA ASP A 69 4.08 17.91 -7.34
C ASP A 69 3.69 17.09 -8.55
N CYS A 70 4.16 17.51 -9.72
CA CYS A 70 4.03 16.77 -10.96
C CYS A 70 5.01 15.60 -10.98
N THR A 71 4.55 14.41 -10.67
CA THR A 71 5.40 13.22 -10.60
C THR A 71 5.86 12.76 -12.00
N ALA A 72 5.15 13.10 -13.06
CA ALA A 72 5.54 12.80 -14.44
C ALA A 72 6.87 13.50 -14.83
N THR A 73 7.19 14.65 -14.24
CA THR A 73 8.45 15.35 -14.50
C THR A 73 9.64 14.85 -13.67
N ARG A 74 9.44 13.80 -12.86
CA ARG A 74 10.43 13.24 -11.94
C ARG A 74 10.58 11.73 -12.08
N ILE A 75 10.17 11.18 -13.24
CA ILE A 75 10.30 9.74 -13.48
C ILE A 75 11.77 9.32 -13.52
N ARG A 76 12.03 8.06 -13.16
CA ARG A 76 13.30 7.42 -13.48
C ARG A 76 13.36 7.16 -15.00
N PRO A 77 14.54 7.04 -15.60
CA PRO A 77 14.64 6.63 -17.00
C PRO A 77 13.84 5.35 -17.22
N PRO A 78 12.87 5.33 -18.19
CA PRO A 78 11.96 4.19 -18.33
C PRO A 78 12.62 2.93 -18.90
N GLY A 79 13.85 3.04 -19.44
CA GLY A 79 14.49 1.91 -20.13
C GLY A 79 13.60 1.40 -21.26
N ASP A 80 13.38 0.10 -21.27
CA ASP A 80 12.52 -0.58 -22.26
C ASP A 80 11.04 -0.65 -21.85
N ASN A 81 10.65 -0.02 -20.74
CA ASN A 81 9.25 0.01 -20.31
C ASN A 81 8.41 0.93 -21.23
N PRO A 82 7.53 0.39 -22.08
CA PRO A 82 6.74 1.18 -23.03
C PRO A 82 5.40 1.65 -22.45
N TYR A 83 5.07 1.26 -21.20
CA TYR A 83 3.74 1.43 -20.64
C TYR A 83 3.56 2.78 -19.96
N ILE A 84 2.38 3.37 -20.17
CA ILE A 84 1.89 4.55 -19.44
C ILE A 84 0.96 4.04 -18.33
N GLU A 85 1.18 4.47 -17.11
CA GLU A 85 0.39 4.09 -15.95
C GLU A 85 -1.12 4.37 -16.12
N ASN A 86 -1.96 3.59 -15.46
CA ASN A 86 -3.42 3.74 -15.48
C ASN A 86 -4.06 3.63 -16.89
N THR A 87 -3.36 3.10 -17.88
CA THR A 87 -3.92 2.79 -19.21
C THR A 87 -4.27 1.32 -19.33
N LEU A 88 -5.21 0.97 -20.23
CA LEU A 88 -5.61 -0.43 -20.42
C LEU A 88 -4.43 -1.36 -20.74
N PRO A 89 -3.49 -0.99 -21.67
CA PRO A 89 -2.32 -1.84 -21.93
C PRO A 89 -1.46 -2.10 -20.69
N SER A 90 -1.26 -1.07 -19.84
CA SER A 90 -0.49 -1.16 -18.61
C SER A 90 -1.17 -2.09 -17.59
N LEU A 91 -2.46 -1.91 -17.36
CA LEU A 91 -3.26 -2.69 -16.40
C LEU A 91 -3.38 -4.15 -16.86
N TYR A 92 -3.67 -4.37 -18.15
CA TYR A 92 -3.73 -5.70 -18.74
C TYR A 92 -2.40 -6.44 -18.64
N ARG A 93 -1.30 -5.78 -18.97
CA ARG A 93 0.02 -6.39 -18.89
C ARG A 93 0.37 -6.78 -17.46
N ALA A 94 0.11 -5.91 -16.48
CA ALA A 94 0.32 -6.24 -15.07
C ALA A 94 -0.44 -7.50 -14.65
N ALA A 95 -1.73 -7.58 -14.98
CA ALA A 95 -2.55 -8.76 -14.69
C ALA A 95 -2.03 -10.02 -15.38
N LYS A 96 -1.58 -9.93 -16.64
CA LYS A 96 -1.03 -11.07 -17.40
C LYS A 96 0.34 -11.53 -16.91
N THR A 97 1.10 -10.65 -16.25
CA THR A 97 2.44 -10.98 -15.76
C THR A 97 2.49 -11.28 -14.26
N GLY A 98 1.33 -11.54 -13.62
CA GLY A 98 1.27 -12.09 -12.28
C GLY A 98 0.75 -11.16 -11.19
N ALA A 99 0.20 -9.98 -11.54
CA ALA A 99 -0.55 -9.19 -10.58
C ALA A 99 -1.91 -9.86 -10.28
N ASP A 100 -2.18 -10.14 -9.01
CA ASP A 100 -3.48 -10.64 -8.56
C ASP A 100 -4.53 -9.53 -8.53
N ALA A 101 -4.07 -8.30 -8.32
CA ALA A 101 -4.89 -7.10 -8.28
C ALA A 101 -4.18 -5.93 -8.95
N VAL A 102 -4.97 -4.99 -9.47
CA VAL A 102 -4.48 -3.68 -9.91
C VAL A 102 -5.10 -2.60 -9.04
N ALA A 103 -4.31 -1.59 -8.65
CA ALA A 103 -4.83 -0.40 -7.99
C ALA A 103 -4.88 0.74 -9.00
N VAL A 104 -6.03 1.40 -9.10
CA VAL A 104 -6.30 2.47 -10.08
C VAL A 104 -6.85 3.70 -9.38
N GLN A 105 -6.31 4.87 -9.69
CA GLN A 105 -6.82 6.12 -9.19
C GLN A 105 -8.01 6.55 -10.05
N VAL A 106 -9.10 6.99 -9.40
CA VAL A 106 -10.33 7.34 -10.07
C VAL A 106 -10.69 8.82 -9.83
N ALA A 107 -11.27 9.43 -10.84
CA ALA A 107 -11.76 10.79 -10.77
C ALA A 107 -13.06 10.96 -11.61
N PRO A 108 -14.05 11.74 -11.14
CA PRO A 108 -15.25 12.03 -11.91
C PRO A 108 -14.97 13.09 -12.98
N THR A 109 -15.65 12.97 -14.11
CA THR A 109 -15.72 14.00 -15.16
C THR A 109 -16.91 14.90 -14.95
N ARG A 110 -16.96 16.05 -15.67
CA ARG A 110 -18.09 16.99 -15.65
C ARG A 110 -19.42 16.35 -16.05
N ASP A 111 -19.39 15.40 -16.97
CA ASP A 111 -20.56 14.67 -17.47
C ASP A 111 -20.82 13.35 -16.71
N GLY A 112 -20.28 13.21 -15.50
CA GLY A 112 -20.60 12.13 -14.56
C GLY A 112 -19.99 10.75 -14.91
N GLN A 113 -18.99 10.70 -15.78
CA GLN A 113 -18.23 9.48 -16.02
C GLN A 113 -17.12 9.34 -15.00
N MET A 114 -16.73 8.11 -14.68
CA MET A 114 -15.55 7.84 -13.83
C MET A 114 -14.37 7.42 -14.71
N VAL A 115 -13.34 8.25 -14.75
CA VAL A 115 -12.09 7.95 -15.46
C VAL A 115 -11.01 7.45 -14.50
N VAL A 116 -10.07 6.67 -15.03
CA VAL A 116 -8.90 6.21 -14.31
C VAL A 116 -7.74 7.14 -14.62
N PHE A 117 -7.41 8.00 -13.66
CA PHE A 117 -6.37 9.02 -13.82
C PHE A 117 -5.77 9.39 -12.45
N HIS A 118 -4.45 9.62 -12.39
CA HIS A 118 -3.75 9.80 -11.11
C HIS A 118 -3.93 11.17 -10.49
N ASP A 119 -3.88 12.25 -11.28
CA ASP A 119 -3.80 13.61 -10.78
C ASP A 119 -5.17 14.31 -10.73
N TRP A 120 -5.26 15.39 -9.96
CA TRP A 120 -6.45 16.24 -9.89
C TRP A 120 -6.73 17.01 -11.17
N THR A 121 -5.63 17.44 -11.82
CA THR A 121 -5.65 18.18 -13.07
C THR A 121 -4.93 17.39 -14.15
N VAL A 122 -5.27 17.66 -15.39
CA VAL A 122 -4.65 16.97 -16.53
C VAL A 122 -3.29 17.58 -16.93
N ASP A 123 -2.93 18.74 -16.39
CA ASP A 123 -1.78 19.57 -16.78
C ASP A 123 -0.43 18.88 -16.69
N CYS A 124 -0.27 18.01 -15.67
CA CYS A 124 1.03 17.37 -15.41
C CYS A 124 1.38 16.29 -16.44
N ARG A 125 0.41 15.49 -16.86
CA ARG A 125 0.63 14.26 -17.64
C ARG A 125 0.21 14.37 -19.07
N THR A 126 -0.66 15.35 -19.39
CA THR A 126 -1.27 15.47 -20.71
C THR A 126 -0.94 16.79 -21.39
N ASP A 127 -1.36 16.95 -22.62
CA ASP A 127 -1.33 18.19 -23.38
C ASP A 127 -2.54 19.10 -23.11
N GLY A 128 -3.43 18.71 -22.20
CA GLY A 128 -4.59 19.50 -21.77
C GLY A 128 -4.34 20.31 -20.50
N HIS A 129 -5.37 21.08 -20.12
CA HIS A 129 -5.34 21.95 -18.93
C HIS A 129 -6.63 21.83 -18.11
N GLY A 130 -6.52 22.06 -16.79
CA GLY A 130 -7.65 22.16 -15.88
C GLY A 130 -7.92 20.89 -15.07
N ALA A 131 -8.93 20.96 -14.20
CA ALA A 131 -9.28 19.84 -13.36
C ALA A 131 -10.04 18.76 -14.15
N VAL A 132 -9.79 17.48 -13.83
CA VAL A 132 -10.49 16.34 -14.45
C VAL A 132 -12.01 16.50 -14.36
N ARG A 133 -12.51 16.97 -13.21
CA ARG A 133 -13.95 17.18 -12.95
C ARG A 133 -14.58 18.30 -13.79
N ASP A 134 -13.78 19.15 -14.39
CA ASP A 134 -14.24 20.26 -15.22
C ASP A 134 -14.27 19.91 -16.71
N LEU A 135 -13.78 18.74 -17.08
CA LEU A 135 -13.73 18.22 -18.43
C LEU A 135 -14.76 17.10 -18.64
N THR A 136 -15.34 17.05 -19.82
CA THR A 136 -16.18 15.92 -20.26
C THR A 136 -15.30 14.72 -20.64
N LEU A 137 -15.89 13.52 -20.65
CA LEU A 137 -15.20 12.34 -21.16
C LEU A 137 -14.68 12.53 -22.58
N ALA A 138 -15.48 13.18 -23.44
CA ALA A 138 -15.12 13.44 -24.83
C ALA A 138 -13.89 14.37 -24.96
N GLU A 139 -13.72 15.34 -24.06
CA GLU A 139 -12.54 16.19 -23.97
C GLU A 139 -11.34 15.38 -23.46
N ILE A 140 -11.50 14.59 -22.38
CA ILE A 140 -10.44 13.75 -21.82
C ILE A 140 -9.93 12.72 -22.83
N LYS A 141 -10.80 12.12 -23.64
CA LYS A 141 -10.42 11.13 -24.67
C LYS A 141 -9.62 11.73 -25.82
N LYS A 142 -9.45 13.03 -25.92
CA LYS A 142 -8.58 13.68 -26.90
C LYS A 142 -7.17 13.90 -26.40
N LEU A 143 -6.94 13.81 -25.07
CA LEU A 143 -5.67 14.12 -24.45
C LEU A 143 -4.65 13.01 -24.65
N ASP A 144 -3.39 13.40 -24.73
CA ASP A 144 -2.23 12.50 -24.71
C ASP A 144 -1.78 12.26 -23.27
N ALA A 145 -2.14 11.11 -22.69
CA ALA A 145 -1.76 10.71 -21.34
C ALA A 145 -0.25 10.51 -21.15
N GLY A 146 0.53 10.53 -22.20
CA GLY A 146 1.99 10.36 -22.20
C GLY A 146 2.78 11.66 -22.32
N TYR A 147 2.11 12.79 -22.48
CA TYR A 147 2.72 14.04 -22.95
C TYR A 147 3.77 14.62 -22.01
N GLY A 148 3.53 14.63 -20.70
CA GLY A 148 4.34 15.33 -19.70
C GLY A 148 5.48 14.53 -19.08
N TYR A 149 5.65 13.25 -19.42
CA TYR A 149 6.65 12.40 -18.78
C TYR A 149 8.08 12.69 -19.23
N THR A 150 8.96 13.01 -18.28
CA THR A 150 10.38 13.28 -18.50
C THR A 150 11.24 12.83 -17.33
N ALA A 151 12.43 12.28 -17.63
CA ALA A 151 13.42 11.86 -16.64
C ALA A 151 14.61 12.82 -16.55
N ASP A 152 14.69 13.81 -17.43
CA ASP A 152 15.88 14.64 -17.65
C ASP A 152 15.58 16.14 -17.66
N GLY A 153 14.52 16.55 -16.95
CA GLY A 153 14.14 17.96 -16.80
C GLY A 153 13.52 18.56 -18.07
N GLY A 154 12.86 17.75 -18.87
CA GLY A 154 12.14 18.23 -20.06
C GLY A 154 12.96 18.25 -21.36
N ARG A 155 14.10 17.59 -21.39
CA ARG A 155 14.91 17.46 -22.62
C ARG A 155 14.37 16.36 -23.53
N THR A 156 13.88 15.26 -22.95
CA THR A 156 13.23 14.18 -23.67
C THR A 156 11.90 13.80 -23.05
N PHE A 157 10.96 13.34 -23.89
CA PHE A 157 9.62 12.92 -23.48
C PHE A 157 9.30 11.55 -24.09
N PRO A 158 9.62 10.45 -23.40
CA PRO A 158 9.61 9.09 -23.94
C PRO A 158 8.22 8.58 -24.35
N PHE A 159 7.16 9.13 -23.75
CA PHE A 159 5.77 8.69 -23.98
C PHE A 159 4.92 9.67 -24.78
N ARG A 160 5.43 10.83 -25.14
CA ARG A 160 4.70 11.86 -25.88
C ARG A 160 4.20 11.32 -27.22
N GLY A 161 2.91 11.54 -27.52
CA GLY A 161 2.23 11.02 -28.70
C GLY A 161 1.80 9.56 -28.62
N LYS A 162 2.15 8.85 -27.54
CA LYS A 162 1.81 7.42 -27.37
C LYS A 162 0.57 7.17 -26.52
N GLY A 163 0.04 8.20 -25.87
CA GLY A 163 -1.07 8.10 -24.93
C GLY A 163 -2.34 8.81 -25.37
N VAL A 164 -2.48 9.20 -26.63
CA VAL A 164 -3.67 9.89 -27.13
C VAL A 164 -4.90 9.00 -26.97
N GLY A 165 -5.92 9.48 -26.24
CA GLY A 165 -7.15 8.75 -25.95
C GLY A 165 -7.00 7.57 -24.99
N ALA A 166 -5.82 7.39 -24.37
CA ALA A 166 -5.51 6.22 -23.56
C ALA A 166 -6.04 6.28 -22.12
N ILE A 167 -6.61 7.40 -21.66
CA ILE A 167 -7.24 7.52 -20.33
C ILE A 167 -8.55 6.71 -20.35
N PRO A 168 -8.64 5.57 -19.61
CA PRO A 168 -9.83 4.72 -19.65
C PRO A 168 -10.90 5.18 -18.66
N THR A 169 -12.14 4.76 -18.91
CA THR A 169 -13.19 4.78 -17.88
C THR A 169 -13.09 3.56 -16.99
N VAL A 170 -13.77 3.60 -15.84
CA VAL A 170 -13.90 2.45 -14.94
C VAL A 170 -14.54 1.27 -15.67
N GLU A 171 -15.57 1.51 -16.45
CA GLU A 171 -16.26 0.46 -17.23
C GLU A 171 -15.35 -0.20 -18.28
N GLU A 172 -14.46 0.58 -18.93
CA GLU A 172 -13.46 0.04 -19.85
C GLU A 172 -12.46 -0.85 -19.12
N VAL A 173 -11.99 -0.44 -17.94
CA VAL A 173 -11.08 -1.26 -17.11
C VAL A 173 -11.73 -2.58 -16.71
N LEU A 174 -12.98 -2.54 -16.25
CA LEU A 174 -13.69 -3.75 -15.81
C LEU A 174 -13.98 -4.72 -16.95
N ARG A 175 -14.21 -4.22 -18.16
CA ARG A 175 -14.38 -5.02 -19.37
C ARG A 175 -13.07 -5.71 -19.77
N GLU A 176 -11.95 -4.99 -19.69
CA GLU A 176 -10.62 -5.52 -20.03
C GLU A 176 -10.13 -6.53 -18.99
N LEU A 177 -10.49 -6.33 -17.71
CA LEU A 177 -10.02 -7.13 -16.58
C LEU A 177 -11.16 -7.83 -15.83
N PRO A 178 -11.95 -8.72 -16.47
CA PRO A 178 -13.18 -9.25 -15.90
C PRO A 178 -12.95 -10.16 -14.68
N ARG A 179 -11.74 -10.67 -14.48
CA ARG A 179 -11.38 -11.60 -13.39
C ARG A 179 -10.33 -11.07 -12.43
N THR A 180 -9.71 -9.93 -12.73
CA THR A 180 -8.66 -9.33 -11.90
C THR A 180 -9.30 -8.56 -10.75
N LYS A 181 -8.72 -8.63 -9.57
CA LYS A 181 -9.13 -7.77 -8.46
C LYS A 181 -8.76 -6.32 -8.76
N VAL A 182 -9.62 -5.38 -8.38
CA VAL A 182 -9.38 -3.95 -8.59
C VAL A 182 -9.50 -3.20 -7.27
N VAL A 183 -8.48 -2.41 -6.95
CA VAL A 183 -8.51 -1.47 -5.83
C VAL A 183 -8.70 -0.07 -6.39
N PHE A 184 -9.86 0.52 -6.16
CA PHE A 184 -10.16 1.90 -6.56
C PHE A 184 -9.62 2.87 -5.52
N VAL A 185 -8.80 3.82 -5.97
CA VAL A 185 -8.13 4.79 -5.10
C VAL A 185 -8.73 6.18 -5.33
N PHE A 186 -9.45 6.68 -4.35
CA PHE A 186 -9.98 8.05 -4.34
C PHE A 186 -8.91 9.03 -3.87
N LYS A 187 -8.80 10.13 -4.56
CA LYS A 187 -7.88 11.22 -4.19
C LYS A 187 -8.61 12.36 -3.46
N SER A 188 -9.87 12.56 -3.75
CA SER A 188 -10.74 13.60 -3.21
C SER A 188 -11.35 13.21 -1.85
N LYS A 189 -11.71 14.22 -1.07
CA LYS A 189 -12.53 14.06 0.16
C LYS A 189 -14.02 14.13 -0.11
N ASP A 190 -14.41 14.36 -1.36
CA ASP A 190 -15.81 14.53 -1.76
C ASP A 190 -16.56 13.19 -1.71
N PRO A 191 -17.54 13.00 -0.81
CA PRO A 191 -18.29 11.76 -0.73
C PRO A 191 -19.07 11.40 -2.01
N ALA A 192 -19.42 12.39 -2.83
CA ALA A 192 -20.14 12.18 -4.10
C ALA A 192 -19.34 11.31 -5.09
N GLU A 193 -18.01 11.26 -4.95
CA GLU A 193 -17.19 10.36 -5.77
C GLU A 193 -17.47 8.87 -5.48
N ALA A 194 -17.89 8.54 -4.26
CA ALA A 194 -18.32 7.16 -3.96
C ALA A 194 -19.63 6.82 -4.70
N ASP A 195 -20.58 7.76 -4.75
CA ASP A 195 -21.83 7.58 -5.51
C ASP A 195 -21.54 7.41 -7.00
N ALA A 196 -20.67 8.26 -7.56
CA ALA A 196 -20.29 8.20 -8.97
C ALA A 196 -19.60 6.88 -9.33
N LEU A 197 -18.68 6.39 -8.47
CA LEU A 197 -18.03 5.09 -8.69
C LEU A 197 -19.02 3.92 -8.59
N VAL A 198 -19.89 3.90 -7.59
CA VAL A 198 -20.89 2.84 -7.46
C VAL A 198 -21.84 2.84 -8.67
N ALA A 199 -22.23 4.02 -9.16
CA ALA A 199 -23.02 4.14 -10.40
C ALA A 199 -22.25 3.59 -11.62
N ALA A 200 -20.94 3.85 -11.73
CA ALA A 200 -20.10 3.30 -12.80
C ALA A 200 -19.99 1.75 -12.72
N LEU A 201 -19.85 1.20 -11.51
CA LEU A 201 -19.85 -0.27 -11.30
C LEU A 201 -21.19 -0.90 -11.72
N HIS A 202 -22.30 -0.26 -11.39
CA HIS A 202 -23.63 -0.71 -11.82
C HIS A 202 -23.80 -0.62 -13.35
N ARG A 203 -23.35 0.47 -14.00
CA ARG A 203 -23.37 0.59 -15.47
C ARG A 203 -22.50 -0.49 -16.14
N ALA A 204 -21.41 -0.86 -15.52
CA ALA A 204 -20.57 -1.98 -16.00
C ALA A 204 -21.24 -3.36 -15.86
N GLY A 205 -22.39 -3.45 -15.15
CA GLY A 205 -23.11 -4.70 -14.96
C GLY A 205 -22.39 -5.73 -14.10
N VAL A 206 -21.48 -5.29 -13.22
CA VAL A 206 -20.68 -6.18 -12.37
C VAL A 206 -21.20 -6.16 -10.92
N PRO A 207 -21.29 -7.32 -10.24
CA PRO A 207 -21.59 -7.34 -8.82
C PRO A 207 -20.44 -6.72 -8.02
N ILE A 208 -20.77 -5.95 -6.98
CA ILE A 208 -19.79 -5.37 -6.06
C ILE A 208 -19.52 -6.40 -4.95
N ASP A 209 -18.49 -7.18 -5.13
CA ASP A 209 -18.08 -8.29 -4.27
C ASP A 209 -16.64 -8.09 -3.73
N ASP A 210 -16.03 -9.15 -3.20
CA ASP A 210 -14.67 -9.16 -2.63
C ASP A 210 -13.55 -9.00 -3.68
N ARG A 211 -13.89 -8.98 -4.96
CA ARG A 211 -12.99 -8.62 -6.05
C ARG A 211 -12.61 -7.13 -6.00
N PHE A 212 -13.44 -6.30 -5.37
CA PHE A 212 -13.20 -4.86 -5.28
C PHE A 212 -12.71 -4.45 -3.91
N GLY A 213 -11.63 -3.67 -3.91
CA GLY A 213 -11.12 -2.92 -2.77
C GLY A 213 -11.26 -1.43 -3.04
N PHE A 214 -11.25 -0.65 -1.97
CA PHE A 214 -11.38 0.80 -2.06
C PHE A 214 -10.38 1.45 -1.11
N GLN A 215 -9.77 2.54 -1.54
CA GLN A 215 -8.84 3.32 -0.73
C GLN A 215 -9.11 4.81 -0.91
N GLY A 216 -9.08 5.57 0.18
CA GLY A 216 -9.25 7.01 0.09
C GLY A 216 -9.56 7.68 1.42
N PRO A 217 -9.87 8.98 1.40
CA PRO A 217 -10.22 9.73 2.61
C PRO A 217 -11.42 9.16 3.35
N ALA A 218 -11.44 9.36 4.67
CA ALA A 218 -12.45 8.81 5.58
C ALA A 218 -13.90 9.20 5.19
N ASP A 219 -14.10 10.41 4.64
CA ASP A 219 -15.42 10.89 4.23
C ASP A 219 -16.02 10.04 3.09
N VAL A 220 -15.21 9.78 2.07
CA VAL A 220 -15.56 8.89 0.95
C VAL A 220 -15.79 7.47 1.47
N GLY A 221 -14.94 6.98 2.37
CA GLY A 221 -15.10 5.66 2.98
C GLY A 221 -16.37 5.50 3.79
N ARG A 222 -16.78 6.54 4.52
CA ARG A 222 -18.07 6.53 5.23
C ARG A 222 -19.25 6.42 4.25
N ARG A 223 -19.21 7.21 3.17
CA ARG A 223 -20.25 7.16 2.15
C ARG A 223 -20.28 5.82 1.43
N LEU A 224 -19.13 5.29 1.06
CA LEU A 224 -19.03 4.00 0.38
C LEU A 224 -19.59 2.85 1.24
N ARG A 225 -19.34 2.83 2.55
CA ARG A 225 -19.90 1.80 3.45
C ARG A 225 -21.43 1.89 3.60
N GLN A 226 -22.03 3.07 3.39
CA GLN A 226 -23.48 3.19 3.32
C GLN A 226 -24.04 2.60 2.02
N LEU A 227 -23.34 2.79 0.90
CA LEU A 227 -23.74 2.31 -0.41
C LEU A 227 -23.48 0.81 -0.58
N VAL A 228 -22.36 0.33 -0.03
CA VAL A 228 -21.89 -1.05 -0.14
C VAL A 228 -21.48 -1.55 1.25
N PRO A 229 -22.45 -2.03 2.06
CA PRO A 229 -22.14 -2.59 3.37
C PRO A 229 -21.14 -3.77 3.26
N GLY A 230 -20.10 -3.74 4.10
CA GLY A 230 -19.06 -4.76 4.08
C GLY A 230 -17.94 -4.54 3.05
N ALA A 231 -18.00 -3.48 2.24
CA ALA A 231 -16.91 -3.13 1.32
C ALA A 231 -15.56 -3.01 2.04
N TRP A 232 -14.53 -3.61 1.48
CA TRP A 232 -13.17 -3.44 1.98
C TRP A 232 -12.65 -2.06 1.63
N PHE A 233 -12.39 -1.27 2.67
CA PHE A 233 -11.91 0.10 2.52
C PHE A 233 -10.61 0.31 3.32
N ILE A 234 -9.60 0.87 2.66
CA ILE A 234 -8.34 1.32 3.25
C ILE A 234 -8.43 2.81 3.50
N ASP A 235 -8.57 3.18 4.76
CA ASP A 235 -8.44 4.58 5.20
C ASP A 235 -6.94 4.88 5.40
N PRO A 236 -6.34 5.89 4.76
CA PRO A 236 -4.92 6.21 4.92
C PRO A 236 -4.50 6.56 6.36
N GLU A 237 -5.41 7.03 7.19
CA GLU A 237 -5.11 7.39 8.59
C GLU A 237 -5.30 6.23 9.56
N GLY A 238 -6.26 5.33 9.31
CA GLY A 238 -6.53 4.16 10.14
C GLY A 238 -5.31 3.25 10.35
N PRO A 239 -4.56 2.88 9.30
CA PRO A 239 -3.33 2.10 9.41
C PRO A 239 -2.26 2.74 10.30
N LYS A 240 -2.12 4.06 10.27
CA LYS A 240 -1.16 4.80 11.12
C LYS A 240 -1.54 4.71 12.60
N ALA A 241 -2.83 4.86 12.91
CA ALA A 241 -3.35 4.73 14.28
C ALA A 241 -3.11 3.32 14.83
N CYS A 242 -3.46 2.28 14.05
CA CYS A 242 -3.22 0.90 14.43
C CYS A 242 -1.74 0.62 14.71
N LEU A 243 -0.83 0.98 13.78
CA LEU A 243 0.60 0.74 13.97
C LEU A 243 1.13 1.44 15.23
N LYS A 244 0.79 2.71 15.44
CA LYS A 244 1.19 3.48 16.61
C LYS A 244 0.75 2.82 17.92
N ASP A 245 -0.52 2.43 17.98
CA ASP A 245 -1.08 1.81 19.18
C ASP A 245 -0.53 0.40 19.39
N TYR A 246 -0.31 -0.36 18.32
CA TYR A 246 0.24 -1.70 18.42
C TYR A 246 1.71 -1.69 18.88
N VAL A 247 2.53 -0.78 18.38
CA VAL A 247 3.91 -0.60 18.89
C VAL A 247 3.90 -0.32 20.38
N LYS A 248 2.94 0.50 20.85
CA LYS A 248 2.84 0.91 22.26
C LYS A 248 2.33 -0.21 23.18
N PHE A 249 1.36 -1.01 22.75
CA PHE A 249 0.64 -1.96 23.61
C PHE A 249 0.81 -3.43 23.21
N GLY A 250 1.24 -3.72 21.98
CA GLY A 250 1.29 -5.09 21.44
C GLY A 250 2.26 -6.03 22.17
N TRP A 251 3.24 -5.49 22.92
CA TRP A 251 4.17 -6.28 23.72
C TRP A 251 3.49 -7.13 24.78
N THR A 252 2.33 -6.69 25.27
CA THR A 252 1.50 -7.45 26.24
C THR A 252 0.68 -8.57 25.58
N GLY A 253 0.66 -8.64 24.24
CA GLY A 253 -0.25 -9.50 23.48
C GLY A 253 -1.61 -8.86 23.17
N PHE A 254 -1.88 -7.67 23.67
CA PHE A 254 -3.13 -6.95 23.43
C PHE A 254 -3.18 -6.39 22.01
N VAL A 255 -4.35 -6.53 21.36
CA VAL A 255 -4.65 -5.91 20.06
C VAL A 255 -5.53 -4.69 20.29
N PRO A 256 -5.01 -3.48 20.06
CA PRO A 256 -5.77 -2.24 20.21
C PRO A 256 -7.06 -2.19 19.38
N GLY A 257 -8.05 -1.42 19.85
CA GLY A 257 -9.31 -1.23 19.12
C GLY A 257 -9.12 -0.62 17.72
N SER A 258 -8.11 0.27 17.57
CA SER A 258 -7.70 0.85 16.28
C SER A 258 -7.19 -0.19 15.26
N CYS A 259 -6.85 -1.41 15.72
CA CYS A 259 -6.43 -2.53 14.88
C CYS A 259 -7.53 -3.58 14.70
N ARG A 260 -8.80 -3.23 14.81
CA ARG A 260 -9.92 -4.19 14.65
C ARG A 260 -10.79 -3.81 13.45
N ASN A 261 -11.20 -4.81 12.66
CA ASN A 261 -12.06 -4.64 11.47
C ASN A 261 -11.54 -3.57 10.50
N THR A 262 -10.22 -3.59 10.23
CA THR A 262 -9.56 -2.56 9.43
C THR A 262 -8.49 -3.14 8.51
N THR A 263 -7.69 -2.29 7.92
CA THR A 263 -6.48 -2.64 7.19
C THR A 263 -5.29 -2.01 7.89
N VAL A 264 -4.21 -2.73 8.03
CA VAL A 264 -2.92 -2.19 8.50
C VAL A 264 -1.92 -2.21 7.35
N VAL A 265 -1.27 -1.08 7.12
CA VAL A 265 -0.19 -0.94 6.14
C VAL A 265 1.14 -1.01 6.88
N VAL A 266 1.95 -2.02 6.57
CA VAL A 266 3.24 -2.25 7.21
C VAL A 266 4.36 -1.82 6.27
N PRO A 267 5.08 -0.71 6.58
CA PRO A 267 6.29 -0.36 5.86
C PRO A 267 7.41 -1.37 6.15
N LEU A 268 8.14 -1.81 5.15
CA LEU A 268 9.21 -2.81 5.31
C LEU A 268 10.25 -2.43 6.36
N ASN A 269 10.63 -1.16 6.43
CA ASN A 269 11.63 -0.69 7.40
C ASN A 269 11.10 -0.53 8.84
N TYR A 270 9.78 -0.65 9.05
CA TYR A 270 9.17 -0.59 10.39
C TYR A 270 8.68 -1.95 10.90
N ARG A 271 8.79 -3.02 10.11
CA ARG A 271 8.31 -4.36 10.48
C ARG A 271 8.89 -4.88 11.81
N TRP A 272 10.12 -4.52 12.10
CA TRP A 272 10.82 -4.94 13.33
C TRP A 272 10.29 -4.30 14.61
N THR A 273 9.53 -3.23 14.49
CA THR A 273 8.88 -2.59 15.64
C THR A 273 7.58 -3.29 16.05
N LEU A 274 7.12 -4.24 15.25
CA LEU A 274 5.85 -4.93 15.47
C LEU A 274 6.06 -6.18 16.32
N TRP A 275 5.54 -6.15 17.53
CA TRP A 275 5.64 -7.24 18.48
C TRP A 275 5.11 -8.56 17.93
N GLY A 276 5.97 -9.55 17.90
CA GLY A 276 5.63 -10.87 17.37
C GLY A 276 5.70 -10.99 15.84
N TRP A 277 6.33 -10.02 15.14
CA TRP A 277 6.54 -10.12 13.70
C TRP A 277 7.36 -11.37 13.34
N PRO A 278 7.01 -12.10 12.25
CA PRO A 278 5.85 -11.87 11.42
C PRO A 278 4.59 -12.64 11.88
N TYR A 279 4.69 -13.92 12.29
CA TYR A 279 3.53 -14.80 12.36
C TYR A 279 2.60 -14.50 13.54
N ARG A 280 3.14 -14.15 14.71
CA ARG A 280 2.31 -13.77 15.86
C ARG A 280 1.56 -12.47 15.60
N PHE A 281 2.20 -11.51 14.94
CA PHE A 281 1.54 -10.28 14.50
C PHE A 281 0.42 -10.58 13.50
N LEU A 282 0.71 -11.39 12.47
CA LEU A 282 -0.27 -11.76 11.44
C LEU A 282 -1.46 -12.53 12.02
N ASP A 283 -1.22 -13.49 12.94
CA ASP A 283 -2.28 -14.22 13.64
C ASP A 283 -3.17 -13.28 14.46
N ARG A 284 -2.58 -12.32 15.18
CA ARG A 284 -3.32 -11.32 15.95
C ARG A 284 -4.18 -10.42 15.05
N MET A 285 -3.64 -9.97 13.91
CA MET A 285 -4.38 -9.15 12.95
C MET A 285 -5.52 -9.96 12.30
N ALA A 286 -5.27 -11.21 11.93
CA ALA A 286 -6.31 -12.10 11.40
C ALA A 286 -7.45 -12.30 12.40
N LYS A 287 -7.16 -12.58 13.68
CA LYS A 287 -8.15 -12.71 14.76
C LYS A 287 -8.89 -11.40 15.05
N ALA A 288 -8.30 -10.27 14.72
CA ALA A 288 -8.92 -8.95 14.83
C ALA A 288 -9.73 -8.57 13.57
N ASN A 289 -9.89 -9.47 12.60
CA ASN A 289 -10.49 -9.21 11.29
C ASN A 289 -9.81 -8.02 10.57
N THR A 290 -8.47 -8.01 10.58
CA THR A 290 -7.65 -6.91 10.03
C THR A 290 -6.75 -7.44 8.94
N ARG A 291 -6.85 -6.84 7.77
CA ARG A 291 -5.99 -7.17 6.62
C ARG A 291 -4.63 -6.52 6.78
N VAL A 292 -3.58 -7.24 6.42
CA VAL A 292 -2.20 -6.72 6.43
C VAL A 292 -1.76 -6.50 5.00
N VAL A 293 -1.32 -5.27 4.73
CA VAL A 293 -0.74 -4.87 3.44
C VAL A 293 0.72 -4.47 3.69
N ILE A 294 1.66 -5.14 3.06
CA ILE A 294 3.06 -4.72 3.07
C ILE A 294 3.29 -3.72 1.95
N TRP A 295 3.89 -2.60 2.30
CA TRP A 295 4.39 -1.59 1.38
C TRP A 295 5.92 -1.53 1.44
N GLY A 296 6.53 -0.83 0.51
CA GLY A 296 7.96 -0.56 0.52
C GLY A 296 8.41 0.24 1.74
N ARG A 297 9.51 0.97 1.61
CA ARG A 297 10.08 1.70 2.76
C ARG A 297 9.40 3.04 2.97
N TYR A 298 9.12 3.38 4.22
CA TYR A 298 8.73 4.74 4.60
C TYR A 298 9.99 5.60 4.68
N ALA A 299 10.02 6.70 3.94
CA ALA A 299 11.10 7.67 3.92
C ALA A 299 10.57 9.08 3.61
N ASP A 300 11.19 10.11 4.19
CA ASP A 300 10.89 11.52 3.94
C ASP A 300 9.39 11.90 4.08
N GLY A 301 8.69 11.27 5.03
CA GLY A 301 7.26 11.53 5.26
C GLY A 301 6.32 10.76 4.33
N ASN A 302 6.85 10.01 3.37
CA ASN A 302 6.09 9.26 2.37
C ASN A 302 6.33 7.75 2.48
N ILE A 303 5.35 6.98 2.02
CA ILE A 303 5.46 5.55 1.83
C ILE A 303 5.18 5.25 0.35
N ALA A 304 6.05 4.47 -0.26
CA ALA A 304 5.90 3.98 -1.62
C ALA A 304 5.65 2.47 -1.61
N GLY A 305 5.09 1.92 -2.68
CA GLY A 305 5.07 0.48 -2.91
C GLY A 305 6.49 -0.08 -3.14
N LEU A 306 6.60 -1.39 -3.27
CA LEU A 306 7.86 -2.03 -3.61
C LEU A 306 8.25 -1.63 -5.04
N ASP A 307 9.52 -1.27 -5.22
CA ASP A 307 10.07 -0.83 -6.50
C ASP A 307 11.40 -1.50 -6.88
N ARG A 308 11.88 -2.45 -6.05
CA ARG A 308 13.12 -3.19 -6.28
C ARG A 308 13.01 -4.64 -5.80
N PRO A 309 13.53 -5.60 -6.57
CA PRO A 309 13.49 -7.04 -6.23
C PRO A 309 14.07 -7.37 -4.86
N GLU A 310 15.11 -6.64 -4.41
CA GLU A 310 15.75 -6.87 -3.11
C GLU A 310 14.79 -6.65 -1.94
N GLN A 311 13.83 -5.75 -2.09
CA GLN A 311 12.79 -5.50 -1.07
C GLN A 311 11.88 -6.71 -0.87
N TYR A 312 11.70 -7.51 -1.92
CA TYR A 312 10.90 -8.73 -1.82
C TYR A 312 11.56 -9.78 -0.91
N GLY A 313 12.87 -9.85 -0.86
CA GLY A 313 13.61 -10.69 0.09
C GLY A 313 13.39 -10.31 1.56
N GLU A 314 12.87 -9.11 1.83
CA GLU A 314 12.53 -8.64 3.18
C GLU A 314 11.09 -9.04 3.61
N VAL A 315 10.25 -9.49 2.67
CA VAL A 315 8.91 -9.99 2.93
C VAL A 315 9.01 -11.42 3.48
N PRO A 316 8.29 -11.78 4.56
CA PRO A 316 8.32 -13.16 5.07
C PRO A 316 7.91 -14.16 3.98
N ALA A 317 8.64 -15.29 3.87
CA ALA A 317 8.42 -16.28 2.82
C ALA A 317 6.98 -16.83 2.77
N ASP A 318 6.37 -17.00 3.95
CA ASP A 318 4.98 -17.46 4.11
C ASP A 318 4.02 -16.31 4.41
N PHE A 319 4.25 -15.13 3.83
CA PHE A 319 3.33 -14.03 3.96
C PHE A 319 2.11 -14.23 3.06
N HIS A 320 0.95 -14.33 3.66
CA HIS A 320 -0.35 -14.53 3.00
C HIS A 320 -1.26 -13.29 3.13
N GLY A 321 -0.69 -12.13 2.89
CA GLY A 321 -1.40 -10.84 2.87
C GLY A 321 -1.31 -10.17 1.51
N TRP A 322 -1.41 -8.85 1.53
CA TRP A 322 -1.35 -8.02 0.33
C TRP A 322 0.02 -7.36 0.23
N LEU A 323 0.61 -7.40 -0.97
CA LEU A 323 1.89 -6.78 -1.29
C LEU A 323 1.66 -5.68 -2.31
N TRP A 324 1.99 -4.45 -1.96
CA TRP A 324 1.81 -3.29 -2.82
C TRP A 324 3.07 -2.97 -3.61
N VAL A 325 2.98 -2.99 -4.93
CA VAL A 325 4.11 -2.84 -5.85
C VAL A 325 3.91 -1.61 -6.74
N ASP A 326 4.88 -0.69 -6.72
CA ASP A 326 4.87 0.52 -7.56
C ASP A 326 5.60 0.34 -8.89
N ASP A 327 6.69 -0.43 -8.90
CA ASP A 327 7.39 -0.81 -10.14
C ASP A 327 7.12 -2.28 -10.48
N PHE A 328 5.96 -2.52 -11.05
CA PHE A 328 5.60 -3.89 -11.42
C PHE A 328 6.38 -4.40 -12.65
N TYR A 329 6.93 -3.50 -13.48
CA TYR A 329 7.76 -3.88 -14.63
C TYR A 329 9.04 -4.61 -14.17
N THR A 330 9.72 -4.04 -13.19
CA THR A 330 10.95 -4.61 -12.61
C THR A 330 10.66 -5.74 -11.62
N MET A 331 9.61 -5.61 -10.83
CA MET A 331 9.26 -6.56 -9.76
C MET A 331 8.58 -7.83 -10.26
N GLY A 332 7.76 -7.74 -11.31
CA GLY A 332 6.93 -8.85 -11.82
C GLY A 332 7.71 -10.15 -12.02
N PRO A 333 8.85 -10.15 -12.71
CA PRO A 333 9.68 -11.36 -12.88
C PRO A 333 10.16 -11.99 -11.58
N ALA A 334 10.50 -11.18 -10.56
CA ALA A 334 10.95 -11.66 -9.25
C ALA A 334 9.80 -12.24 -8.39
N LEU A 335 8.55 -11.89 -8.70
CA LEU A 335 7.35 -12.32 -7.99
C LEU A 335 6.72 -13.60 -8.59
N GLN A 336 7.14 -14.00 -9.77
CA GLN A 336 6.74 -15.27 -10.39
C GLN A 336 7.42 -16.42 -9.65
N ARG A 337 6.63 -17.20 -8.91
CA ARG A 337 7.06 -18.41 -8.18
C ARG A 337 6.55 -19.67 -8.85
#